data_a590ff0544dc5391868fdc40eb7df132
#
_entry.id   a590ff0544dc5391868fdc40eb7df132
#
_cell.length_a   1.000
_cell.length_b   1.000
_cell.length_c   1.000
_cell.angle_alpha   90.00
_cell.angle_beta   90.00
_cell.angle_gamma   90.00
#
_symmetry.space_group_name_H-M   'P 1'
#
loop_
_entity.id
_entity.type
_entity.pdbx_description
1 polymer ?
#
loop_
_entity_poly.entity_id
_entity_poly.type
_entity_poly.pdbx_seq_one_letter_code
_entity_poly.pdbx_strand_id
1 'polypeptide(L)'
;MYYGEIKKIDIANGLGVRVSLFVSGCRNKCPGCFNQMTWNFNYGQEFTQKTEEENQRVLAPFLEKVRATFPKKTIWCYSGYIYDIDLKPSDGRKHCEVTDRMLDCIDVLVDGPFKQELKDITLNYRGSSNQRILWLKENKPVNSID
;
A
#
# COMPACT_ATOMS: atom_id res chain seq x y z
N MET A 1 -13.20 7.67 2.42
CA MET A 1 -12.09 6.85 2.97
C MET A 1 -11.73 7.34 4.36
N TYR A 2 -11.42 6.43 5.27
CA TYR A 2 -10.93 6.77 6.60
C TYR A 2 -9.44 6.46 6.72
N TYR A 3 -8.74 7.12 7.62
CA TYR A 3 -7.35 6.84 7.93
C TYR A 3 -7.13 6.83 9.45
N GLY A 4 -6.29 5.91 9.91
CA GLY A 4 -5.98 5.76 11.32
C GLY A 4 -4.95 6.77 11.81
N GLU A 5 -3.94 7.05 10.99
CA GLU A 5 -2.83 7.91 11.38
C GLU A 5 -2.11 8.53 10.16
N ILE A 6 -1.58 9.74 10.35
CA ILE A 6 -0.56 10.33 9.47
C ILE A 6 0.68 10.59 10.32
N LYS A 7 1.75 9.82 10.07
CA LYS A 7 3.07 10.09 10.66
C LYS A 7 3.83 11.07 9.78
N LYS A 8 4.11 12.26 10.33
CA LYS A 8 4.86 13.31 9.60
C LYS A 8 6.34 12.99 9.46
N ILE A 9 6.89 12.17 10.38
CA ILE A 9 8.28 11.71 10.39
C ILE A 9 8.23 10.20 10.65
N ASP A 10 8.58 9.40 9.66
CA ASP A 10 8.58 7.94 9.74
C ASP A 10 9.86 7.41 9.10
N ILE A 11 10.57 6.56 9.86
CA ILE A 11 11.80 5.90 9.43
C ILE A 11 11.65 4.38 9.31
N ALA A 12 10.49 3.84 9.70
CA ALA A 12 10.25 2.40 9.76
C ALA A 12 9.65 1.82 8.48
N ASN A 13 8.89 2.65 7.73
CA ASN A 13 8.13 2.19 6.58
C ASN A 13 8.79 2.62 5.25
N GLY A 14 10.01 2.15 5.01
CA GLY A 14 10.75 2.37 3.77
C GLY A 14 12.06 3.16 3.98
N LEU A 15 12.82 3.35 2.91
CA LEU A 15 14.12 4.02 2.93
C LEU A 15 13.99 5.52 3.24
N GLY A 16 14.86 6.02 4.11
CA GLY A 16 14.94 7.44 4.47
C GLY A 16 13.81 7.93 5.39
N VAL A 17 13.67 9.24 5.50
CA VAL A 17 12.62 9.87 6.30
C VAL A 17 11.40 10.13 5.43
N ARG A 18 10.23 9.72 5.90
CA ARG A 18 8.97 9.70 5.12
C ARG A 18 7.83 10.39 5.86
N VAL A 19 6.80 10.70 5.10
CA VAL A 19 5.43 10.89 5.61
C VAL A 19 4.66 9.62 5.31
N SER A 20 4.03 9.03 6.34
CA SER A 20 3.27 7.78 6.20
C SER A 20 1.79 8.02 6.49
N LEU A 21 0.94 7.60 5.55
CA LEU A 21 -0.51 7.60 5.67
C LEU A 21 -0.99 6.15 5.90
N PHE A 22 -1.64 5.90 7.04
CA PHE A 22 -2.23 4.60 7.37
C PHE A 22 -3.71 4.60 7.05
N VAL A 23 -4.06 4.04 5.91
CA VAL A 23 -5.45 3.94 5.42
C VAL A 23 -6.21 2.87 6.17
N SER A 24 -7.47 3.15 6.53
CA SER A 24 -8.38 2.19 7.15
C SER A 24 -9.22 1.43 6.13
N GLY A 25 -9.64 0.21 6.50
CA GLY A 25 -10.39 -0.69 5.65
C GLY A 25 -9.53 -1.77 5.00
N CYS A 26 -9.29 -2.87 5.72
CA CYS A 26 -8.56 -4.03 5.20
C CYS A 26 -9.42 -5.29 5.33
N ARG A 27 -9.69 -5.95 4.20
CA ARG A 27 -10.48 -7.19 4.15
C ARG A 27 -9.65 -8.47 4.34
N ASN A 28 -8.32 -8.38 4.27
CA ASN A 28 -7.44 -9.55 4.41
C ASN A 28 -7.49 -10.18 5.81
N LYS A 29 -7.67 -9.36 6.86
CA LYS A 29 -7.77 -9.81 8.26
C LYS A 29 -6.71 -10.84 8.64
N CYS A 30 -5.45 -10.58 8.28
CA CYS A 30 -4.33 -11.51 8.52
C CYS A 30 -4.16 -11.79 10.02
N PRO A 31 -4.13 -13.05 10.49
CA PRO A 31 -3.81 -13.36 11.86
C PRO A 31 -2.47 -12.74 12.30
N GLY A 32 -2.43 -12.11 13.49
CA GLY A 32 -1.24 -11.45 14.00
C GLY A 32 -0.88 -10.12 13.33
N CYS A 33 -1.76 -9.55 12.50
CA CYS A 33 -1.54 -8.26 11.85
C CYS A 33 -1.26 -7.16 12.88
N PHE A 34 -0.22 -6.35 12.65
CA PHE A 34 0.14 -5.22 13.53
C PHE A 34 -0.90 -4.10 13.53
N ASN A 35 -1.69 -3.97 12.46
CA ASN A 35 -2.66 -2.91 12.25
C ASN A 35 -4.11 -3.43 12.29
N GLN A 36 -4.45 -4.33 13.22
CA GLN A 36 -5.78 -4.92 13.29
C GLN A 36 -6.91 -3.88 13.44
N MET A 37 -6.64 -2.78 14.14
CA MET A 37 -7.60 -1.68 14.31
C MET A 37 -8.02 -1.05 12.98
N THR A 38 -7.13 -1.04 11.98
CA THR A 38 -7.43 -0.48 10.65
C THR A 38 -8.23 -1.44 9.74
N TRP A 39 -8.62 -2.63 10.22
CA TRP A 39 -9.50 -3.50 9.44
C TRP A 39 -10.90 -2.91 9.25
N ASN A 40 -11.37 -2.16 10.25
CA ASN A 40 -12.65 -1.44 10.16
C ASN A 40 -12.51 -0.25 9.19
N PHE A 41 -13.39 -0.19 8.19
CA PHE A 41 -13.40 0.88 7.17
C PHE A 41 -13.69 2.27 7.75
N ASN A 42 -14.35 2.34 8.89
CA ASN A 42 -14.71 3.59 9.58
C ASN A 42 -13.77 3.92 10.75
N TYR A 43 -12.62 3.22 10.87
CA TYR A 43 -11.66 3.50 11.92
C TYR A 43 -10.88 4.78 11.65
N GLY A 44 -10.73 5.63 12.67
CA GLY A 44 -9.93 6.86 12.62
C GLY A 44 -10.70 8.07 12.11
N GLN A 45 -10.05 8.91 11.32
CA GLN A 45 -10.58 10.16 10.81
C GLN A 45 -11.02 10.04 9.35
N GLU A 46 -12.07 10.77 8.97
CA GLU A 46 -12.52 10.79 7.58
C GLU A 46 -11.51 11.53 6.70
N PHE A 47 -11.05 10.88 5.65
CA PHE A 47 -10.25 11.53 4.61
C PHE A 47 -11.22 12.18 3.62
N THR A 48 -11.24 13.51 3.60
CA THR A 48 -12.25 14.31 2.89
C THR A 48 -12.18 14.17 1.37
N GLN A 49 -12.77 13.11 0.85
CA GLN A 49 -13.46 13.02 -0.45
C GLN A 49 -14.45 11.86 -0.34
N LYS A 50 -15.74 12.19 -0.42
CA LYS A 50 -16.84 11.24 -0.32
C LYS A 50 -16.79 10.20 -1.44
N THR A 51 -16.45 8.94 -1.11
CA THR A 51 -17.00 7.76 -1.81
C THR A 51 -16.84 6.52 -0.93
N GLU A 52 -17.91 5.75 -0.81
CA GLU A 52 -18.01 4.47 -0.08
C GLU A 52 -17.27 3.31 -0.78
N GLU A 53 -16.58 3.57 -1.88
CA GLU A 53 -15.95 2.56 -2.70
C GLU A 53 -14.46 2.46 -2.45
N GLU A 54 -13.87 1.33 -2.85
CA GLU A 54 -12.51 0.86 -2.58
C GLU A 54 -11.46 1.98 -2.50
N ASN A 55 -10.56 1.88 -1.52
CA ASN A 55 -9.53 2.88 -1.22
C ASN A 55 -8.72 3.33 -2.45
N GLN A 56 -8.58 2.49 -3.47
CA GLN A 56 -7.85 2.82 -4.70
C GLN A 56 -8.44 4.02 -5.46
N ARG A 57 -9.77 4.13 -5.56
CA ARG A 57 -10.43 5.24 -6.27
C ARG A 57 -10.21 6.59 -5.63
N VAL A 58 -10.01 6.60 -4.31
CA VAL A 58 -9.69 7.82 -3.55
C VAL A 58 -8.18 8.07 -3.56
N LEU A 59 -7.38 7.02 -3.50
CA LEU A 59 -5.92 7.11 -3.47
C LEU A 59 -5.32 7.51 -4.81
N ALA A 60 -5.85 7.02 -5.94
CA ALA A 60 -5.27 7.30 -7.25
C ALA A 60 -5.15 8.82 -7.54
N PRO A 61 -6.22 9.63 -7.48
CA PRO A 61 -6.10 11.07 -7.70
C PRO A 61 -5.24 11.79 -6.65
N PHE A 62 -5.21 11.29 -5.42
CA PHE A 62 -4.33 11.81 -4.38
C PHE A 62 -2.86 11.54 -4.71
N LEU A 63 -2.51 10.31 -5.13
CA LEU A 63 -1.15 9.94 -5.50
C LEU A 63 -0.67 10.68 -6.75
N GLU A 64 -1.53 10.88 -7.75
CA GLU A 64 -1.25 11.70 -8.92
C GLU A 64 -0.89 13.14 -8.53
N LYS A 65 -1.66 13.73 -7.61
CA LYS A 65 -1.38 15.06 -7.06
C LYS A 65 -0.04 15.09 -6.29
N VAL A 66 0.22 14.08 -5.47
CA VAL A 66 1.51 13.95 -4.75
C VAL A 66 2.66 13.83 -5.73
N ARG A 67 2.54 13.00 -6.76
CA ARG A 67 3.56 12.83 -7.81
C ARG A 67 3.83 14.13 -8.57
N ALA A 68 2.78 14.84 -8.96
CA ALA A 68 2.91 16.14 -9.66
C ALA A 68 3.58 17.20 -8.78
N THR A 69 3.24 17.23 -7.48
CA THR A 69 3.79 18.23 -6.54
C THR A 69 5.23 17.91 -6.12
N PHE A 70 5.55 16.62 -5.99
CA PHE A 70 6.85 16.13 -5.49
C PHE A 70 7.48 15.09 -6.43
N PRO A 71 7.85 15.45 -7.68
CA PRO A 71 8.25 14.49 -8.70
C PRO A 71 9.53 13.71 -8.36
N LYS A 72 10.38 14.24 -7.47
CA LYS A 72 11.64 13.60 -7.04
C LYS A 72 11.50 12.72 -5.78
N LYS A 73 10.32 12.69 -5.16
CA LYS A 73 10.09 11.86 -3.96
C LYS A 73 9.61 10.48 -4.35
N THR A 74 10.09 9.47 -3.64
CA THR A 74 9.63 8.09 -3.84
C THR A 74 8.33 7.83 -3.08
N ILE A 75 7.41 7.11 -3.72
CA ILE A 75 6.14 6.68 -3.15
C ILE A 75 6.20 5.18 -2.93
N TRP A 76 6.06 4.76 -1.67
CA TRP A 76 5.97 3.36 -1.26
C TRP A 76 4.53 3.03 -0.91
N CYS A 77 4.05 1.89 -1.38
CA CYS A 77 2.73 1.37 -1.05
C CYS A 77 2.85 -0.02 -0.42
N TYR A 78 2.16 -0.21 0.70
CA TYR A 78 2.01 -1.51 1.34
C TYR A 78 0.63 -2.06 0.99
N SER A 79 0.61 -3.24 0.39
CA SER A 79 -0.62 -3.93 0.03
C SER A 79 -0.62 -5.36 0.57
N GLY A 80 -1.72 -5.79 1.15
CA GLY A 80 -1.91 -7.19 1.50
C GLY A 80 -2.31 -8.07 0.31
N TYR A 81 -2.24 -7.55 -0.91
CA TYR A 81 -2.61 -8.22 -2.16
C TYR A 81 -1.36 -8.50 -3.00
N ILE A 82 -1.41 -9.55 -3.81
CA ILE A 82 -0.29 -9.98 -4.65
C ILE A 82 -0.40 -9.28 -6.01
N TYR A 83 0.69 -8.63 -6.44
CA TYR A 83 0.74 -7.84 -7.67
C TYR A 83 0.28 -8.64 -8.90
N ASP A 84 0.89 -9.81 -9.15
CA ASP A 84 0.67 -10.61 -10.36
C ASP A 84 -0.67 -11.35 -10.38
N ILE A 85 -1.34 -11.46 -9.24
CA ILE A 85 -2.57 -12.25 -9.09
C ILE A 85 -3.77 -11.36 -8.82
N ASP A 86 -3.61 -10.40 -7.90
CA ASP A 86 -4.76 -9.65 -7.37
C ASP A 86 -4.91 -8.27 -8.01
N LEU A 87 -3.80 -7.62 -8.39
CA LEU A 87 -3.80 -6.21 -8.77
C LEU A 87 -3.65 -6.01 -10.29
N LYS A 88 -2.68 -6.67 -10.92
CA LYS A 88 -2.33 -6.41 -12.32
C LYS A 88 -3.23 -7.09 -13.35
N PRO A 89 -3.66 -8.36 -13.20
CA PRO A 89 -4.59 -8.96 -14.13
C PRO A 89 -5.94 -8.23 -14.13
N SER A 90 -6.53 -8.04 -15.31
CA SER A 90 -7.85 -7.36 -15.44
C SER A 90 -8.98 -8.11 -14.73
N ASP A 91 -8.84 -9.40 -14.49
CA ASP A 91 -9.71 -10.26 -13.70
C ASP A 91 -9.21 -10.47 -12.26
N GLY A 92 -8.16 -9.78 -11.86
CA GLY A 92 -7.62 -9.80 -10.49
C GLY A 92 -8.66 -9.31 -9.49
N ARG A 93 -8.82 -10.01 -8.38
CA ARG A 93 -9.86 -9.74 -7.36
C ARG A 93 -9.83 -8.33 -6.79
N LYS A 94 -8.76 -7.57 -7.03
CA LYS A 94 -8.55 -6.19 -6.57
C LYS A 94 -8.17 -5.23 -7.68
N HIS A 95 -8.23 -5.70 -8.92
CA HIS A 95 -8.12 -4.81 -10.07
C HIS A 95 -9.41 -4.00 -10.24
N CYS A 96 -9.28 -2.72 -10.51
CA CYS A 96 -10.36 -1.83 -10.89
C CYS A 96 -9.83 -0.80 -11.91
N GLU A 97 -10.70 0.03 -12.43
CA GLU A 97 -10.38 0.99 -13.51
C GLU A 97 -9.29 2.01 -13.19
N VAL A 98 -8.97 2.21 -11.89
CA VAL A 98 -7.92 3.14 -11.45
C VAL A 98 -6.65 2.44 -11.01
N THR A 99 -6.62 1.11 -10.96
CA THR A 99 -5.48 0.34 -10.41
C THR A 99 -4.20 0.64 -11.17
N ASP A 100 -4.22 0.62 -12.49
CA ASP A 100 -3.03 0.91 -13.29
C ASP A 100 -2.53 2.34 -13.08
N ARG A 101 -3.43 3.34 -13.05
CA ARG A 101 -3.07 4.74 -12.76
C ARG A 101 -2.46 4.91 -11.37
N MET A 102 -2.99 4.19 -10.38
CA MET A 102 -2.45 4.18 -9.03
C MET A 102 -1.04 3.57 -9.01
N LEU A 103 -0.85 2.43 -9.68
CA LEU A 103 0.44 1.75 -9.76
C LEU A 103 1.49 2.56 -10.52
N ASP A 104 1.12 3.35 -11.53
CA ASP A 104 2.01 4.27 -12.25
C ASP A 104 2.57 5.38 -11.35
N CYS A 105 1.88 5.71 -10.27
CA CYS A 105 2.35 6.68 -9.27
C CYS A 105 3.30 6.09 -8.23
N ILE A 106 3.41 4.76 -8.12
CA ILE A 106 4.15 4.07 -7.06
C ILE A 106 5.53 3.66 -7.58
N ASP A 107 6.57 3.95 -6.79
CA ASP A 107 7.93 3.51 -7.10
C ASP A 107 8.23 2.14 -6.47
N VAL A 108 7.65 1.85 -5.30
CA VAL A 108 7.85 0.59 -4.59
C VAL A 108 6.54 0.06 -4.04
N LEU A 109 6.22 -1.17 -4.39
CA LEU A 109 5.10 -1.92 -3.84
C LEU A 109 5.62 -3.04 -2.93
N VAL A 110 5.23 -3.00 -1.65
CA VAL A 110 5.40 -4.14 -0.74
C VAL A 110 4.12 -4.95 -0.81
N ASP A 111 4.17 -6.10 -1.46
CA ASP A 111 3.00 -6.91 -1.79
C ASP A 111 2.90 -8.21 -0.98
N GLY A 112 1.71 -8.79 -0.98
CA GLY A 112 1.41 -10.06 -0.32
C GLY A 112 0.87 -9.92 1.10
N PRO A 113 -0.02 -10.86 1.52
CA PRO A 113 -0.59 -10.86 2.86
C PRO A 113 0.46 -11.22 3.90
N PHE A 114 0.36 -10.60 5.09
CA PHE A 114 1.17 -11.02 6.23
C PHE A 114 0.79 -12.45 6.63
N LYS A 115 1.80 -13.30 6.86
CA LYS A 115 1.66 -14.68 7.34
C LYS A 115 2.41 -14.84 8.65
N GLN A 116 1.69 -15.18 9.72
CA GLN A 116 2.25 -15.31 11.07
C GLN A 116 3.34 -16.40 11.14
N GLU A 117 3.13 -17.50 10.44
CA GLU A 117 4.04 -18.65 10.36
C GLU A 117 5.35 -18.31 9.63
N LEU A 118 5.36 -17.24 8.83
CA LEU A 118 6.51 -16.75 8.08
C LEU A 118 7.02 -15.41 8.62
N LYS A 119 6.58 -15.01 9.83
CA LYS A 119 7.03 -13.80 10.49
C LYS A 119 8.53 -13.85 10.74
N ASP A 120 9.21 -12.79 10.32
CA ASP A 120 10.65 -12.63 10.56
C ASP A 120 10.95 -11.16 10.81
N ILE A 121 11.44 -10.87 12.04
CA ILE A 121 11.76 -9.51 12.49
C ILE A 121 13.09 -8.97 11.93
N THR A 122 13.87 -9.81 11.28
CA THR A 122 15.14 -9.40 10.64
C THR A 122 14.94 -8.84 9.24
N LEU A 123 13.76 -9.03 8.65
CA LEU A 123 13.42 -8.53 7.31
C LEU A 123 13.26 -7.00 7.32
N ASN A 124 13.88 -6.36 6.34
CA ASN A 124 13.68 -4.93 6.12
C ASN A 124 12.34 -4.66 5.44
N TYR A 125 11.57 -3.70 5.99
CA TYR A 125 10.34 -3.14 5.40
C TYR A 125 9.22 -4.13 5.09
N ARG A 126 9.24 -5.34 5.63
CA ARG A 126 8.18 -6.35 5.51
C ARG A 126 8.10 -7.21 6.78
N GLY A 127 6.94 -7.78 7.06
CA GLY A 127 6.71 -8.49 8.32
C GLY A 127 6.84 -10.01 8.21
N SER A 128 6.77 -10.57 7.00
CA SER A 128 6.87 -12.02 6.74
C SER A 128 7.59 -12.30 5.43
N SER A 129 8.29 -13.45 5.35
CA SER A 129 9.20 -13.78 4.24
C SER A 129 8.50 -13.97 2.89
N ASN A 130 7.19 -14.24 2.88
CA ASN A 130 6.41 -14.36 1.65
C ASN A 130 6.07 -13.02 1.00
N GLN A 131 6.21 -11.90 1.72
CA GLN A 131 5.99 -10.57 1.15
C GLN A 131 7.17 -10.18 0.26
N ARG A 132 6.89 -9.44 -0.83
CA ARG A 132 7.92 -9.00 -1.78
C ARG A 132 8.04 -7.49 -1.77
N ILE A 133 9.23 -6.98 -2.06
CA ILE A 133 9.49 -5.55 -2.30
C ILE A 133 9.72 -5.41 -3.81
N LEU A 134 8.74 -4.89 -4.52
CA LEU A 134 8.76 -4.73 -5.97
C LEU A 134 9.06 -3.27 -6.32
N TRP A 135 10.17 -3.03 -7.01
CA TRP A 135 10.42 -1.74 -7.65
C TRP A 135 9.61 -1.65 -8.94
N LEU A 136 8.82 -0.60 -9.10
CA LEU A 136 7.96 -0.41 -10.25
C LEU A 136 8.50 0.70 -11.15
N LYS A 137 8.43 0.46 -12.45
CA LYS A 137 8.64 1.48 -13.48
C LYS A 137 7.59 1.28 -14.57
N GLU A 138 6.86 2.34 -14.89
CA GLU A 138 5.75 2.26 -15.84
C GLU A 138 4.81 1.10 -15.50
N ASN A 139 4.41 1.03 -14.23
CA ASN A 139 3.51 0.00 -13.69
C ASN A 139 4.01 -1.45 -13.91
N LYS A 140 5.34 -1.66 -14.01
CA LYS A 140 5.95 -2.99 -14.18
C LYS A 140 7.09 -3.18 -13.18
N PRO A 141 7.22 -4.38 -12.58
CA PRO A 141 8.37 -4.69 -11.75
C PRO A 141 9.66 -4.66 -12.58
N VAL A 142 10.66 -3.94 -12.10
CA VAL A 142 11.99 -3.87 -12.75
C VAL A 142 13.05 -4.65 -11.98
N ASN A 143 12.94 -4.72 -10.63
CA ASN A 143 13.76 -5.55 -9.76
C ASN A 143 12.94 -5.92 -8.52
N SER A 144 13.21 -7.09 -7.93
CA SER A 144 12.82 -7.41 -6.56
C SER A 144 14.05 -7.29 -5.68
N ILE A 145 13.96 -6.53 -4.58
CA ILE A 145 15.02 -6.47 -3.58
C ILE A 145 14.58 -7.37 -2.43
N ASP A 146 15.37 -8.40 -2.15
CA ASP A 146 15.20 -9.29 -1.01
C ASP A 146 15.61 -8.60 0.30
#